data_1097dc050183f27f919c8669d0957599
#
_entry.id   1097dc050183f27f919c8669d0957599
#
_cell.length_a   1.000
_cell.length_b   1.000
_cell.length_c   1.000
_cell.angle_alpha   90.00
_cell.angle_beta   90.00
_cell.angle_gamma   90.00
#
_symmetry.space_group_name_H-M   'P 1'
#
loop_
_entity.id
_entity.type
_entity.pdbx_description
1 polymer ?
#
loop_
_entity_poly.entity_id
_entity_poly.type
_entity_poly.pdbx_seq_one_letter_code
_entity_poly.pdbx_strand_id
1 'polypeptide(L)'
;MYYKTDDSHAGLELTAVMLNISGKHNRKLKEACRTLKEYAIYTDKVREYTEEMELADAVERTIRECIAEGVLKDFLEKHRAEAKEMSIFEYDQEKHMRQEREEAWADGHSAGLKEGRAAGLEEARLSMIIQMLKNAMSEEDISRVAGVSQDEIKKAKEMDI
;
A
#
# COMPACT_ATOMS: atom_id res chain seq x y z
N MET A 1 -7.09 4.18 -8.55
CA MET A 1 -6.67 2.77 -8.67
C MET A 1 -7.70 2.10 -9.58
N TYR A 2 -7.29 1.52 -10.70
CA TYR A 2 -8.20 0.81 -11.62
C TYR A 2 -7.99 -0.68 -11.43
N TYR A 3 -9.04 -1.41 -11.06
CA TYR A 3 -9.03 -2.86 -11.06
C TYR A 3 -9.59 -3.33 -12.40
N LYS A 4 -8.78 -3.98 -13.21
CA LYS A 4 -9.21 -4.62 -14.45
C LYS A 4 -9.07 -6.13 -14.26
N THR A 5 -10.17 -6.86 -14.23
CA THR A 5 -10.17 -8.31 -14.34
C THR A 5 -10.23 -8.66 -15.81
N ASP A 6 -9.28 -9.47 -16.26
CA ASP A 6 -9.18 -9.89 -17.67
C ASP A 6 -9.98 -11.21 -17.87
N ASP A 7 -11.24 -11.21 -17.45
CA ASP A 7 -12.14 -12.33 -17.67
C ASP A 7 -13.03 -12.05 -18.89
N SER A 8 -12.76 -12.74 -19.97
CA SER A 8 -13.49 -12.60 -21.24
C SER A 8 -14.97 -13.04 -21.18
N HIS A 9 -15.42 -13.54 -20.03
CA HIS A 9 -16.78 -14.03 -19.76
C HIS A 9 -17.52 -13.20 -18.71
N ALA A 10 -16.98 -12.08 -18.27
CA ALA A 10 -17.62 -11.22 -17.29
C ALA A 10 -18.91 -10.60 -17.88
N GLY A 11 -20.08 -10.95 -17.32
CA GLY A 11 -21.37 -10.40 -17.72
C GLY A 11 -21.63 -8.99 -17.15
N LEU A 12 -20.73 -8.44 -16.34
CA LEU A 12 -20.82 -7.09 -15.74
C LEU A 12 -19.44 -6.43 -15.68
N GLU A 13 -19.31 -5.25 -16.29
CA GLU A 13 -18.13 -4.39 -16.12
C GLU A 13 -18.48 -3.23 -15.18
N LEU A 14 -17.76 -3.12 -14.07
CA LEU A 14 -17.90 -2.04 -13.10
C LEU A 14 -16.61 -1.23 -13.02
N THR A 15 -16.68 0.05 -13.36
CA THR A 15 -15.56 0.99 -13.15
C THR A 15 -15.83 1.82 -11.91
N ALA A 16 -14.98 1.65 -10.86
CA ALA A 16 -15.02 2.45 -9.66
C ALA A 16 -13.87 3.46 -9.64
N VAL A 17 -14.21 4.74 -9.38
CA VAL A 17 -13.22 5.82 -9.22
C VAL A 17 -13.18 6.23 -7.76
N MET A 18 -12.04 5.99 -7.12
CA MET A 18 -11.82 6.41 -5.73
C MET A 18 -11.20 7.81 -5.69
N LEU A 19 -11.88 8.75 -5.03
CA LEU A 19 -11.44 10.13 -4.93
C LEU A 19 -11.01 10.45 -3.50
N ASN A 20 -9.76 10.89 -3.34
CA ASN A 20 -9.29 11.40 -2.05
C ASN A 20 -9.78 12.85 -1.88
N ILE A 21 -10.56 13.11 -0.82
CA ILE A 21 -11.12 14.42 -0.48
C ILE A 21 -10.39 15.12 0.68
N SER A 22 -9.42 14.46 1.32
CA SER A 22 -8.67 15.03 2.45
C SER A 22 -7.69 16.12 2.03
N GLY A 23 -7.42 17.07 2.91
CA GLY A 23 -6.42 18.12 2.71
C GLY A 23 -6.59 18.88 1.39
N LYS A 24 -5.54 18.94 0.58
CA LYS A 24 -5.50 19.69 -0.70
C LYS A 24 -6.01 18.90 -1.91
N HIS A 25 -6.36 17.63 -1.74
CA HIS A 25 -6.79 16.78 -2.85
C HIS A 25 -8.17 17.19 -3.39
N ASN A 26 -8.38 16.94 -4.68
CA ASN A 26 -9.65 17.16 -5.40
C ASN A 26 -10.35 18.51 -5.11
N ARG A 27 -9.56 19.59 -5.07
CA ARG A 27 -10.01 20.94 -4.72
C ARG A 27 -11.22 21.41 -5.55
N LYS A 28 -11.19 21.19 -6.87
CA LYS A 28 -12.30 21.60 -7.77
C LYS A 28 -13.60 20.89 -7.40
N LEU A 29 -13.55 19.62 -7.01
CA LEU A 29 -14.72 18.86 -6.61
C LEU A 29 -15.30 19.40 -5.28
N LYS A 30 -14.44 19.69 -4.31
CA LYS A 30 -14.84 20.30 -3.03
C LYS A 30 -15.43 21.70 -3.21
N GLU A 31 -14.89 22.51 -4.11
CA GLU A 31 -15.44 23.83 -4.45
C GLU A 31 -16.82 23.75 -5.14
N ALA A 32 -17.06 22.71 -5.92
CA ALA A 32 -18.34 22.48 -6.58
C ALA A 32 -19.44 21.91 -5.66
N CYS A 33 -19.07 21.30 -4.53
CA CYS A 33 -20.01 20.70 -3.57
C CYS A 33 -19.72 21.18 -2.15
N ARG A 34 -20.57 22.09 -1.65
CA ARG A 34 -20.42 22.68 -0.30
C ARG A 34 -20.39 21.60 0.79
N THR A 35 -21.34 20.66 0.76
CA THR A 35 -21.41 19.58 1.77
C THR A 35 -20.14 18.73 1.78
N LEU A 36 -19.60 18.40 0.61
CA LEU A 36 -18.37 17.65 0.50
C LEU A 36 -17.15 18.42 1.05
N LYS A 37 -17.12 19.73 0.81
CA LYS A 37 -16.08 20.62 1.36
C LYS A 37 -16.17 20.67 2.88
N GLU A 38 -17.37 20.85 3.41
CA GLU A 38 -17.62 20.91 4.87
C GLU A 38 -17.30 19.57 5.53
N TYR A 39 -17.65 18.45 4.90
CA TYR A 39 -17.29 17.12 5.37
C TYR A 39 -15.75 16.90 5.40
N ALA A 40 -15.04 17.35 4.37
CA ALA A 40 -13.57 17.28 4.37
C ALA A 40 -12.94 18.11 5.50
N ILE A 41 -13.49 19.29 5.81
CA ILE A 41 -13.05 20.12 6.96
C ILE A 41 -13.29 19.37 8.26
N TYR A 42 -14.46 18.78 8.42
CA TYR A 42 -14.81 18.00 9.61
C TYR A 42 -13.85 16.82 9.83
N THR A 43 -13.63 16.00 8.81
CA THR A 43 -12.73 14.84 8.91
C THR A 43 -11.27 15.24 9.15
N ASP A 44 -10.79 16.31 8.51
CA ASP A 44 -9.43 16.81 8.74
C ASP A 44 -9.24 17.30 10.19
N LYS A 45 -10.25 17.98 10.77
CA LYS A 45 -10.21 18.38 12.19
C LYS A 45 -10.23 17.19 13.16
N VAL A 46 -11.03 16.14 12.88
CA VAL A 46 -11.01 14.93 13.71
C VAL A 46 -9.62 14.33 13.73
N ARG A 47 -8.96 14.21 12.55
CA ARG A 47 -7.59 13.67 12.45
C ARG A 47 -6.59 14.50 13.23
N GLU A 48 -6.65 15.82 13.11
CA GLU A 48 -5.76 16.73 13.83
C GLU A 48 -5.89 16.55 15.34
N TYR A 49 -7.12 16.51 15.87
CA TYR A 49 -7.32 16.35 17.32
C TYR A 49 -7.00 14.96 17.85
N THR A 50 -7.07 13.92 17.01
CA THR A 50 -6.66 12.56 17.43
C THR A 50 -5.15 12.41 17.63
N GLU A 51 -4.34 13.37 17.19
CA GLU A 51 -2.91 13.43 17.51
C GLU A 51 -2.65 13.88 18.97
N GLU A 52 -3.59 14.61 19.58
CA GLU A 52 -3.43 15.22 20.89
C GLU A 52 -4.31 14.59 21.98
N MET A 53 -5.42 13.94 21.59
CA MET A 53 -6.41 13.43 22.54
C MET A 53 -7.08 12.14 22.06
N GLU A 54 -7.82 11.50 22.98
CA GLU A 54 -8.60 10.29 22.67
C GLU A 54 -9.66 10.54 21.60
N LEU A 55 -9.90 9.55 20.74
CA LEU A 55 -10.78 9.65 19.57
C LEU A 55 -12.19 10.18 19.94
N ALA A 56 -12.78 9.68 21.02
CA ALA A 56 -14.12 10.10 21.43
C ALA A 56 -14.19 11.59 21.80
N ASP A 57 -13.12 12.12 22.41
CA ASP A 57 -13.00 13.52 22.80
C ASP A 57 -12.68 14.40 21.57
N ALA A 58 -11.84 13.91 20.66
CA ALA A 58 -11.52 14.58 19.42
C ALA A 58 -12.77 14.78 18.56
N VAL A 59 -13.58 13.75 18.40
CA VAL A 59 -14.85 13.81 17.65
C VAL A 59 -15.82 14.79 18.32
N GLU A 60 -15.98 14.71 19.65
CA GLU A 60 -16.88 15.58 20.40
C GLU A 60 -16.46 17.06 20.30
N ARG A 61 -15.17 17.34 20.39
CA ARG A 61 -14.60 18.67 20.22
C ARG A 61 -14.84 19.18 18.81
N THR A 62 -14.56 18.34 17.79
CA THR A 62 -14.76 18.69 16.38
C THR A 62 -16.24 19.03 16.09
N ILE A 63 -17.18 18.23 16.57
CA ILE A 63 -18.62 18.49 16.38
C ILE A 63 -18.99 19.87 16.96
N ARG A 64 -18.54 20.17 18.17
CA ARG A 64 -18.85 21.44 18.83
C ARG A 64 -18.27 22.63 18.07
N GLU A 65 -17.03 22.55 17.63
CA GLU A 65 -16.38 23.61 16.87
C GLU A 65 -16.98 23.79 15.48
N CYS A 66 -17.26 22.70 14.76
CA CYS A 66 -17.91 22.75 13.45
C CYS A 66 -19.29 23.38 13.51
N ILE A 67 -20.09 23.08 14.54
CA ILE A 67 -21.39 23.75 14.77
C ILE A 67 -21.18 25.26 14.98
N ALA A 68 -20.21 25.67 15.79
CA ALA A 68 -19.93 27.08 16.06
C ALA A 68 -19.45 27.85 14.81
N GLU A 69 -18.68 27.19 13.94
CA GLU A 69 -18.17 27.74 12.67
C GLU A 69 -19.17 27.64 11.51
N GLY A 70 -20.31 26.98 11.70
CA GLY A 70 -21.33 26.79 10.66
C GLY A 70 -20.98 25.70 9.64
N VAL A 71 -20.01 24.83 9.94
CA VAL A 71 -19.59 23.68 9.14
C VAL A 71 -20.52 22.52 9.45
N LEU A 72 -21.24 21.99 8.46
CA LEU A 72 -22.26 20.94 8.62
C LEU A 72 -23.25 21.21 9.77
N LYS A 73 -23.47 22.47 10.13
CA LYS A 73 -24.19 22.87 11.34
C LYS A 73 -25.55 22.20 11.49
N ASP A 74 -26.42 22.34 10.48
CA ASP A 74 -27.79 21.81 10.55
C ASP A 74 -27.83 20.29 10.68
N PHE A 75 -26.86 19.60 10.11
CA PHE A 75 -26.70 18.15 10.20
C PHE A 75 -26.22 17.74 11.59
N LEU A 76 -25.13 18.35 12.07
CA LEU A 76 -24.51 18.02 13.36
C LEU A 76 -25.40 18.36 14.55
N GLU A 77 -26.22 19.43 14.47
CA GLU A 77 -27.19 19.75 15.51
C GLU A 77 -28.32 18.71 15.61
N LYS A 78 -28.78 18.19 14.46
CA LYS A 78 -29.90 17.23 14.41
C LYS A 78 -29.47 15.80 14.67
N HIS A 79 -28.26 15.42 14.24
CA HIS A 79 -27.76 14.04 14.18
C HIS A 79 -26.44 13.84 14.96
N ARG A 80 -26.29 14.59 16.06
CA ARG A 80 -25.03 14.61 16.84
C ARG A 80 -24.56 13.23 17.30
N ALA A 81 -25.48 12.42 17.84
CA ALA A 81 -25.14 11.10 18.33
C ALA A 81 -24.72 10.16 17.20
N GLU A 82 -25.47 10.16 16.11
CA GLU A 82 -25.18 9.36 14.92
C GLU A 82 -23.87 9.79 14.26
N ALA A 83 -23.61 11.10 14.15
CA ALA A 83 -22.37 11.64 13.62
C ALA A 83 -21.17 11.23 14.46
N LYS A 84 -21.30 11.22 15.79
CA LYS A 84 -20.26 10.77 16.71
C LYS A 84 -19.94 9.28 16.53
N GLU A 85 -20.97 8.43 16.53
CA GLU A 85 -20.82 6.99 16.37
C GLU A 85 -20.19 6.63 15.02
N MET A 86 -20.68 7.25 13.94
CA MET A 86 -20.17 7.04 12.58
C MET A 86 -18.72 7.47 12.46
N SER A 87 -18.34 8.63 13.01
CA SER A 87 -16.97 9.13 12.94
C SER A 87 -15.98 8.24 13.68
N ILE A 88 -16.38 7.70 14.84
CA ILE A 88 -15.55 6.74 15.59
C ILE A 88 -15.37 5.46 14.77
N PHE A 89 -16.44 4.94 14.19
CA PHE A 89 -16.38 3.74 13.37
C PHE A 89 -15.50 3.92 12.12
N GLU A 90 -15.67 5.02 11.38
CA GLU A 90 -14.87 5.33 10.19
C GLU A 90 -13.38 5.46 10.52
N TYR A 91 -13.04 6.12 11.63
CA TYR A 91 -11.66 6.28 12.05
C TYR A 91 -10.99 4.96 12.42
N ASP A 92 -11.69 4.11 13.19
CA ASP A 92 -11.18 2.80 13.57
C ASP A 92 -10.97 1.90 12.34
N GLN A 93 -11.91 1.93 11.39
CA GLN A 93 -11.78 1.19 10.14
C GLN A 93 -10.60 1.70 9.30
N GLU A 94 -10.42 3.02 9.18
CA GLU A 94 -9.31 3.62 8.43
C GLU A 94 -7.95 3.27 9.05
N LYS A 95 -7.86 3.28 10.38
CA LYS A 95 -6.68 2.88 11.14
C LYS A 95 -6.34 1.41 10.92
N HIS A 96 -7.32 0.53 10.97
CA HIS A 96 -7.14 -0.90 10.76
C HIS A 96 -6.66 -1.20 9.33
N MET A 97 -7.32 -0.63 8.32
CA MET A 97 -6.91 -0.77 6.92
C MET A 97 -5.49 -0.23 6.65
N ARG A 98 -5.06 0.81 7.36
CA ARG A 98 -3.71 1.34 7.24
C ARG A 98 -2.69 0.36 7.83
N GLN A 99 -2.96 -0.20 9.00
CA GLN A 99 -2.10 -1.20 9.63
C GLN A 99 -1.94 -2.45 8.74
N GLU A 100 -3.04 -3.00 8.25
CA GLU A 100 -2.99 -4.15 7.33
C GLU A 100 -2.17 -3.87 6.06
N ARG A 101 -2.27 -2.65 5.51
CA ARG A 101 -1.49 -2.26 4.34
C ARG A 101 -0.01 -2.14 4.64
N GLU A 102 0.36 -1.59 5.80
CA GLU A 102 1.74 -1.47 6.25
C GLU A 102 2.36 -2.84 6.51
N GLU A 103 1.62 -3.75 7.14
CA GLU A 103 2.04 -5.15 7.37
C GLU A 103 2.21 -5.90 6.04
N ALA A 104 1.24 -5.84 5.15
CA ALA A 104 1.32 -6.48 3.84
C ALA A 104 2.49 -5.94 2.99
N TRP A 105 2.75 -4.62 3.08
CA TRP A 105 3.91 -4.02 2.41
C TRP A 105 5.24 -4.51 3.00
N ALA A 106 5.35 -4.57 4.33
CA ALA A 106 6.56 -5.03 5.01
C ALA A 106 6.87 -6.50 4.68
N ASP A 107 5.84 -7.35 4.69
CA ASP A 107 5.95 -8.76 4.35
C ASP A 107 6.35 -8.96 2.88
N GLY A 108 5.68 -8.27 1.96
CA GLY A 108 6.01 -8.31 0.53
C GLY A 108 7.44 -7.80 0.24
N HIS A 109 7.84 -6.72 0.91
CA HIS A 109 9.21 -6.19 0.79
C HIS A 109 10.26 -7.17 1.31
N SER A 110 10.01 -7.77 2.49
CA SER A 110 10.92 -8.78 3.07
C SER A 110 11.04 -10.02 2.19
N ALA A 111 9.92 -10.52 1.65
CA ALA A 111 9.91 -11.64 0.72
C ALA A 111 10.68 -11.32 -0.57
N GLY A 112 10.40 -10.18 -1.18
CA GLY A 112 11.08 -9.73 -2.41
C GLY A 112 12.60 -9.56 -2.23
N LEU A 113 13.04 -9.05 -1.06
CA LEU A 113 14.47 -8.97 -0.75
C LEU A 113 15.14 -10.35 -0.64
N LYS A 114 14.45 -11.33 -0.02
CA LYS A 114 14.97 -12.70 0.10
C LYS A 114 15.07 -13.37 -1.27
N GLU A 115 14.01 -13.28 -2.06
CA GLU A 115 13.97 -13.84 -3.41
C GLU A 115 15.01 -13.18 -4.32
N GLY A 116 15.10 -11.86 -4.32
CA GLY A 116 16.08 -11.12 -5.11
C GLY A 116 17.52 -11.44 -4.74
N ARG A 117 17.82 -11.63 -3.44
CA ARG A 117 19.14 -12.08 -2.99
C ARG A 117 19.45 -13.50 -3.44
N ALA A 118 18.49 -14.41 -3.32
CA ALA A 118 18.68 -15.80 -3.73
C ALA A 118 18.92 -15.90 -5.24
N ALA A 119 18.09 -15.21 -6.04
CA ALA A 119 18.23 -15.14 -7.50
C ALA A 119 19.57 -14.51 -7.93
N GLY A 120 19.95 -13.38 -7.31
CA GLY A 120 21.20 -12.71 -7.61
C GLY A 120 22.44 -13.53 -7.27
N LEU A 121 22.40 -14.30 -6.17
CA LEU A 121 23.49 -15.24 -5.82
C LEU A 121 23.58 -16.39 -6.83
N GLU A 122 22.46 -16.95 -7.26
CA GLU A 122 22.42 -18.00 -8.27
C GLU A 122 22.96 -17.50 -9.60
N GLU A 123 22.52 -16.34 -10.06
CA GLU A 123 22.99 -15.70 -11.29
C GLU A 123 24.50 -15.41 -11.24
N ALA A 124 25.00 -14.86 -10.12
CA ALA A 124 26.42 -14.60 -9.93
C ALA A 124 27.26 -15.89 -9.96
N ARG A 125 26.76 -16.97 -9.33
CA ARG A 125 27.41 -18.28 -9.36
C ARG A 125 27.48 -18.85 -10.78
N LEU A 126 26.37 -18.84 -11.51
CA LEU A 126 26.35 -19.31 -12.89
C LEU A 126 27.27 -18.48 -13.79
N SER A 127 27.24 -17.16 -13.65
CA SER A 127 28.14 -16.26 -14.37
C SER A 127 29.61 -16.56 -14.10
N MET A 128 29.97 -16.83 -12.84
CA MET A 128 31.32 -17.21 -12.45
C MET A 128 31.73 -18.55 -13.10
N ILE A 129 30.86 -19.56 -13.10
CA ILE A 129 31.12 -20.86 -13.74
C ILE A 129 31.34 -20.68 -15.24
N ILE A 130 30.50 -19.89 -15.91
CA ILE A 130 30.64 -19.58 -17.36
C ILE A 130 32.00 -18.94 -17.64
N GLN A 131 32.42 -17.97 -16.82
CA GLN A 131 33.72 -17.34 -16.96
C GLN A 131 34.89 -18.34 -16.80
N MET A 132 34.81 -19.25 -15.83
CA MET A 132 35.82 -20.30 -15.65
C MET A 132 35.88 -21.25 -16.82
N LEU A 133 34.74 -21.65 -17.38
CA LEU A 133 34.65 -22.46 -18.60
C LEU A 133 35.27 -21.74 -19.80
N LYS A 134 35.00 -20.46 -20.01
CA LYS A 134 35.62 -19.63 -21.08
C LYS A 134 37.11 -19.48 -20.93
N ASN A 135 37.63 -19.57 -19.73
CA ASN A 135 39.07 -19.59 -19.43
C ASN A 135 39.70 -21.02 -19.57
N ALA A 136 38.97 -21.96 -20.18
CA ALA A 136 39.40 -23.34 -20.40
C ALA A 136 39.76 -24.13 -19.14
N MET A 137 39.13 -23.79 -17.99
CA MET A 137 39.26 -24.61 -16.76
C MET A 137 38.50 -25.93 -16.92
N SER A 138 39.09 -27.03 -16.38
CA SER A 138 38.40 -28.31 -16.33
C SER A 138 37.21 -28.29 -15.39
N GLU A 139 36.16 -29.12 -15.64
CA GLU A 139 35.01 -29.24 -14.77
C GLU A 139 35.40 -29.68 -13.34
N GLU A 140 36.42 -30.53 -13.22
CA GLU A 140 36.93 -30.96 -11.92
C GLU A 140 37.56 -29.80 -11.15
N ASP A 141 38.34 -28.94 -11.84
CA ASP A 141 38.91 -27.75 -11.21
C ASP A 141 37.86 -26.72 -10.83
N ILE A 142 36.88 -26.50 -11.67
CA ILE A 142 35.74 -25.61 -11.38
C ILE A 142 34.97 -26.09 -10.17
N SER A 143 34.65 -27.39 -10.10
CA SER A 143 33.97 -27.98 -8.93
C SER A 143 34.77 -27.81 -7.66
N ARG A 144 36.09 -28.02 -7.72
CA ARG A 144 36.99 -27.91 -6.57
C ARG A 144 37.19 -26.46 -6.10
N VAL A 145 37.36 -25.51 -7.03
CA VAL A 145 37.67 -24.11 -6.72
C VAL A 145 36.43 -23.33 -6.32
N ALA A 146 35.33 -23.49 -7.07
CA ALA A 146 34.09 -22.78 -6.82
C ALA A 146 33.15 -23.52 -5.82
N GLY A 147 33.45 -24.77 -5.46
CA GLY A 147 32.59 -25.56 -4.57
C GLY A 147 31.21 -25.83 -5.15
N VAL A 148 31.12 -26.00 -6.45
CA VAL A 148 29.86 -26.18 -7.22
C VAL A 148 29.67 -27.61 -7.65
N SER A 149 28.43 -28.04 -7.79
CA SER A 149 28.05 -29.38 -8.25
C SER A 149 28.20 -29.52 -9.76
N GLN A 150 28.28 -30.77 -10.23
CA GLN A 150 28.26 -31.09 -11.67
C GLN A 150 26.99 -30.62 -12.36
N ASP A 151 25.84 -30.63 -11.65
CA ASP A 151 24.57 -30.15 -12.18
C ASP A 151 24.58 -28.65 -12.41
N GLU A 152 25.21 -27.86 -11.52
CA GLU A 152 25.38 -26.41 -11.69
C GLU A 152 26.29 -26.09 -12.88
N ILE A 153 27.36 -26.86 -13.09
CA ILE A 153 28.25 -26.70 -14.24
C ILE A 153 27.51 -27.02 -15.53
N LYS A 154 26.69 -28.07 -15.55
CA LYS A 154 25.87 -28.44 -16.68
C LYS A 154 24.85 -27.37 -17.03
N LYS A 155 24.14 -26.84 -16.02
CA LYS A 155 23.18 -25.73 -16.17
C LYS A 155 23.86 -24.49 -16.77
N ALA A 156 25.07 -24.14 -16.29
CA ALA A 156 25.81 -23.01 -16.81
C ALA A 156 26.21 -23.16 -18.27
N LYS A 157 26.54 -24.38 -18.72
CA LYS A 157 26.84 -24.68 -20.12
C LYS A 157 25.62 -24.53 -21.06
N GLU A 158 24.44 -24.94 -20.55
CA GLU A 158 23.19 -24.81 -21.32
C GLU A 158 22.76 -23.33 -21.48
N MET A 159 23.18 -22.45 -20.61
CA MET A 159 22.88 -21.01 -20.68
C MET A 159 23.84 -20.21 -21.56
N ASP A 160 25.02 -20.74 -21.89
CA ASP A 160 26.04 -20.05 -22.71
C ASP A 160 25.94 -20.41 -24.22
N ILE A 161 24.89 -21.16 -24.60
CA ILE A 161 24.54 -21.52 -26.00
C ILE A 161 23.52 -20.52 -26.50
#